data_0b58f878b92252c9f88666849c9aed22
#
_entry.id   0b58f878b92252c9f88666849c9aed22
#
_cell.length_a   1.000
_cell.length_b   1.000
_cell.length_c   1.000
_cell.angle_alpha   90.00
_cell.angle_beta   90.00
_cell.angle_gamma   90.00
#
_symmetry.space_group_name_H-M   'P 1'
#
loop_
_entity.id
_entity.type
_entity.pdbx_description
1 polymer ?
#
loop_
_entity_poly.entity_id
_entity_poly.type
_entity_poly.pdbx_seq_one_letter_code
_entity_poly.pdbx_strand_id
1 'polypeptide(L)'
;HCVYWPAMLMSAGLAPPERVHVHGFLLVGGEKMSKTRLNQIAPADLVADFGVDGVRHHFLHDQIFGPDGDFSHEGMTTRYNADLANNLGNLLSRVTTVVGSKCGGVGTAPRVDSPLAPIVAREYRTIAESWERISPSEALDATWRIIRETNAFLEQAEPWKTDPGPVVDAILGDALEVLRIVSILASPAVPEACAEIRRRIGLTGDAEEERLPESIEWGGYPAGLPVVKGEPLFPRLK
;
A
#
# COMPACT_ATOMS: atom_id res chain seq x y z
N HIS A 1 25.12 -1.05 -20.01
CA HIS A 1 24.61 -1.81 -18.86
C HIS A 1 24.77 -3.33 -19.01
N CYS A 2 24.68 -3.88 -20.23
CA CYS A 2 24.76 -5.34 -20.41
C CYS A 2 26.12 -5.84 -20.92
N VAL A 3 27.06 -4.96 -21.23
CA VAL A 3 28.40 -5.33 -21.71
C VAL A 3 29.49 -4.67 -20.86
N TYR A 4 29.58 -3.35 -20.88
CA TYR A 4 30.67 -2.64 -20.20
C TYR A 4 30.60 -2.74 -18.68
N TRP A 5 29.42 -2.57 -18.08
CA TRP A 5 29.27 -2.66 -16.63
C TRP A 5 29.56 -4.07 -16.10
N PRO A 6 28.99 -5.15 -16.66
CA PRO A 6 29.41 -6.51 -16.25
C PRO A 6 30.91 -6.77 -16.44
N ALA A 7 31.50 -6.32 -17.53
CA ALA A 7 32.94 -6.49 -17.75
C ALA A 7 33.80 -5.76 -16.70
N MET A 8 33.39 -4.54 -16.31
CA MET A 8 34.05 -3.80 -15.22
C MET A 8 33.93 -4.52 -13.87
N LEU A 9 32.74 -5.04 -13.55
CA LEU A 9 32.53 -5.82 -12.32
C LEU A 9 33.41 -7.07 -12.30
N MET A 10 33.44 -7.83 -13.38
CA MET A 10 34.30 -9.02 -13.51
C MET A 10 35.79 -8.67 -13.39
N SER A 11 36.23 -7.57 -13.97
CA SER A 11 37.60 -7.08 -13.86
C SER A 11 37.98 -6.69 -12.42
N ALA A 12 37.00 -6.22 -11.65
CA ALA A 12 37.16 -5.88 -10.23
C ALA A 12 37.01 -7.10 -9.29
N GLY A 13 36.77 -8.29 -9.82
CA GLY A 13 36.53 -9.50 -9.01
C GLY A 13 35.15 -9.55 -8.35
N LEU A 14 34.20 -8.73 -8.83
CA LEU A 14 32.84 -8.70 -8.36
C LEU A 14 31.93 -9.53 -9.28
N ALA A 15 30.89 -10.14 -8.70
CA ALA A 15 29.90 -10.87 -9.47
C ALA A 15 29.06 -9.91 -10.36
N PRO A 16 28.81 -10.24 -11.63
CA PRO A 16 27.88 -9.47 -12.46
C PRO A 16 26.46 -9.62 -11.94
N PRO A 17 25.55 -8.67 -12.29
CA PRO A 17 24.13 -8.79 -11.94
C PRO A 17 23.50 -10.00 -12.63
N GLU A 18 22.63 -10.72 -11.92
CA GLU A 18 21.90 -11.87 -12.46
C GLU A 18 20.88 -11.44 -13.52
N ARG A 19 20.28 -10.25 -13.32
CA ARG A 19 19.25 -9.71 -14.22
C ARG A 19 19.43 -8.20 -14.37
N VAL A 20 19.09 -7.69 -15.55
CA VAL A 20 19.00 -6.26 -15.83
C VAL A 20 17.56 -5.94 -16.24
N HIS A 21 16.89 -5.15 -15.43
CA HIS A 21 15.52 -4.70 -15.71
C HIS A 21 15.55 -3.31 -16.32
N VAL A 22 14.75 -3.14 -17.38
CA VAL A 22 14.67 -1.88 -18.11
C VAL A 22 13.22 -1.39 -18.10
N HIS A 23 13.02 -0.18 -17.64
CA HIS A 23 11.76 0.55 -17.77
C HIS A 23 11.84 1.51 -18.96
N GLY A 24 10.67 1.93 -19.47
CA GLY A 24 10.57 2.94 -20.53
C GLY A 24 10.93 4.34 -20.03
N PHE A 25 10.92 5.31 -20.93
CA PHE A 25 11.13 6.70 -20.55
C PHE A 25 9.93 7.27 -19.80
N LEU A 26 10.22 8.22 -18.91
CA LEU A 26 9.19 9.06 -18.33
C LEU A 26 8.96 10.25 -19.28
N LEU A 27 7.75 10.32 -19.81
CA LEU A 27 7.28 11.40 -20.67
C LEU A 27 6.50 12.42 -19.83
N VAL A 28 6.40 13.63 -20.34
CA VAL A 28 5.53 14.67 -19.80
C VAL A 28 4.75 15.27 -20.97
N GLY A 29 3.44 15.02 -21.00
CA GLY A 29 2.58 15.42 -22.10
C GLY A 29 2.95 14.75 -23.43
N GLY A 30 3.31 13.46 -23.39
CA GLY A 30 3.73 12.68 -24.55
C GLY A 30 5.16 12.99 -25.05
N GLU A 31 5.88 13.88 -24.39
CA GLU A 31 7.23 14.28 -24.80
C GLU A 31 8.30 13.90 -23.78
N LYS A 32 9.47 13.50 -24.27
CA LYS A 32 10.62 13.17 -23.42
C LYS A 32 11.06 14.38 -22.59
N MET A 33 11.27 14.20 -21.31
CA MET A 33 11.82 15.26 -20.45
C MET A 33 13.17 15.74 -20.94
N SER A 34 13.35 17.06 -21.06
CA SER A 34 14.57 17.68 -21.57
C SER A 34 14.82 19.02 -20.90
N LYS A 35 16.10 19.30 -20.58
CA LYS A 35 16.52 20.59 -20.04
C LYS A 35 16.19 21.76 -20.99
N THR A 36 16.28 21.51 -22.29
CA THR A 36 16.03 22.54 -23.33
C THR A 36 14.55 22.83 -23.52
N ARG A 37 13.66 21.90 -23.17
CA ARG A 37 12.20 22.07 -23.31
C ARG A 37 11.54 22.59 -22.03
N LEU A 38 12.30 22.74 -20.94
CA LEU A 38 11.81 23.21 -19.65
C LEU A 38 10.61 22.40 -19.08
N ASN A 39 10.46 21.13 -19.52
CA ASN A 39 9.42 20.23 -19.04
C ASN A 39 9.95 19.24 -18.00
N GLN A 40 11.05 19.57 -17.32
CA GLN A 40 11.58 18.77 -16.24
C GLN A 40 10.75 18.97 -14.97
N ILE A 41 10.45 17.85 -14.30
CA ILE A 41 9.81 17.83 -13.01
C ILE A 41 10.88 17.43 -11.99
N ALA A 42 11.11 18.29 -11.00
CA ALA A 42 12.03 17.97 -9.94
C ALA A 42 11.35 17.02 -8.92
N PRO A 43 11.99 15.92 -8.53
CA PRO A 43 11.42 15.01 -7.51
C PRO A 43 11.09 15.72 -6.19
N ALA A 44 11.86 16.77 -5.82
CA ALA A 44 11.62 17.54 -4.61
C ALA A 44 10.27 18.28 -4.64
N ASP A 45 9.85 18.80 -5.80
CA ASP A 45 8.58 19.49 -5.96
C ASP A 45 7.42 18.50 -5.81
N LEU A 46 7.55 17.30 -6.40
CA LEU A 46 6.54 16.23 -6.24
C LEU A 46 6.42 15.78 -4.79
N VAL A 47 7.54 15.63 -4.08
CA VAL A 47 7.52 15.28 -2.66
C VAL A 47 6.89 16.39 -1.81
N ALA A 48 7.09 17.66 -2.16
CA ALA A 48 6.45 18.78 -1.47
C ALA A 48 4.92 18.76 -1.66
N ASP A 49 4.44 18.40 -2.86
CA ASP A 49 3.01 18.40 -3.19
C ASP A 49 2.28 17.14 -2.70
N PHE A 50 2.91 15.97 -2.81
CA PHE A 50 2.27 14.66 -2.62
C PHE A 50 2.80 13.85 -1.44
N GLY A 51 3.88 14.29 -0.81
CA GLY A 51 4.61 13.50 0.18
C GLY A 51 5.42 12.35 -0.46
N VAL A 52 6.29 11.74 0.33
CA VAL A 52 7.14 10.61 -0.13
C VAL A 52 6.28 9.44 -0.59
N ASP A 53 5.29 9.06 0.19
CA ASP A 53 4.39 7.92 -0.09
C ASP A 53 3.58 8.13 -1.37
N GLY A 54 3.07 9.35 -1.60
CA GLY A 54 2.32 9.67 -2.82
C GLY A 54 3.17 9.54 -4.07
N VAL A 55 4.42 10.02 -4.02
CA VAL A 55 5.37 9.89 -5.13
C VAL A 55 5.74 8.43 -5.39
N ARG A 56 6.09 7.68 -4.34
CA ARG A 56 6.44 6.27 -4.47
C ARG A 56 5.29 5.43 -5.03
N HIS A 57 4.08 5.62 -4.48
CA HIS A 57 2.88 4.93 -4.96
C HIS A 57 2.66 5.18 -6.44
N HIS A 58 2.68 6.44 -6.89
CA HIS A 58 2.48 6.78 -8.30
C HIS A 58 3.50 6.09 -9.20
N PHE A 59 4.79 6.22 -8.91
CA PHE A 59 5.83 5.64 -9.78
C PHE A 59 5.89 4.11 -9.75
N LEU A 60 5.54 3.46 -8.65
CA LEU A 60 5.47 2.00 -8.58
C LEU A 60 4.18 1.44 -9.19
N HIS A 61 3.08 2.20 -9.15
CA HIS A 61 1.79 1.75 -9.65
C HIS A 61 1.57 2.07 -11.12
N ASP A 62 1.85 3.31 -11.56
CA ASP A 62 1.49 3.77 -12.89
C ASP A 62 2.59 3.55 -13.95
N GLN A 63 3.82 3.25 -13.51
CA GLN A 63 4.91 2.93 -14.42
C GLN A 63 4.98 1.43 -14.69
N ILE A 64 4.45 1.01 -15.83
CA ILE A 64 4.55 -0.38 -16.29
C ILE A 64 5.94 -0.59 -16.88
N PHE A 65 6.65 -1.65 -16.49
CA PHE A 65 7.96 -1.98 -17.06
C PHE A 65 7.84 -2.35 -18.53
N GLY A 66 8.69 -1.75 -19.35
CA GLY A 66 8.76 -1.93 -20.79
C GLY A 66 8.34 -0.70 -21.60
N PRO A 67 7.05 -0.32 -21.67
CA PRO A 67 6.63 0.87 -22.40
C PRO A 67 7.03 2.18 -21.71
N ASP A 68 7.00 3.28 -22.46
CA ASP A 68 7.15 4.62 -21.92
C ASP A 68 5.92 5.00 -21.09
N GLY A 69 6.15 5.68 -19.96
CA GLY A 69 5.09 6.18 -19.07
C GLY A 69 4.92 7.69 -19.23
N ASP A 70 3.69 8.17 -19.31
CA ASP A 70 3.41 9.60 -19.36
C ASP A 70 2.97 10.11 -18.00
N PHE A 71 3.66 11.13 -17.51
CA PHE A 71 3.37 11.77 -16.24
C PHE A 71 2.51 13.02 -16.43
N SER A 72 1.47 13.16 -15.60
CA SER A 72 0.78 14.43 -15.44
C SER A 72 0.46 14.67 -13.95
N HIS A 73 0.62 15.91 -13.52
CA HIS A 73 0.30 16.31 -12.14
C HIS A 73 -1.19 16.06 -11.81
N GLU A 74 -2.09 16.33 -12.76
CA GLU A 74 -3.53 16.05 -12.63
C GLU A 74 -3.82 14.55 -12.49
N GLY A 75 -3.17 13.71 -13.31
CA GLY A 75 -3.29 12.25 -13.21
C GLY A 75 -2.82 11.73 -11.86
N MET A 76 -1.67 12.23 -11.38
CA MET A 76 -1.14 11.89 -10.06
C MET A 76 -2.07 12.33 -8.93
N THR A 77 -2.63 13.56 -8.98
CA THR A 77 -3.61 14.06 -8.01
C THR A 77 -4.87 13.18 -7.98
N THR A 78 -5.37 12.82 -9.15
CA THR A 78 -6.55 11.94 -9.28
C THR A 78 -6.28 10.58 -8.66
N ARG A 79 -5.15 9.98 -8.96
CA ARG A 79 -4.73 8.69 -8.41
C ARG A 79 -4.51 8.74 -6.90
N TYR A 80 -3.79 9.73 -6.42
CA TYR A 80 -3.58 9.96 -4.99
C TYR A 80 -4.90 10.04 -4.23
N ASN A 81 -5.86 10.84 -4.73
CA ASN A 81 -7.15 10.96 -4.09
C ASN A 81 -7.96 9.66 -4.13
N ALA A 82 -7.93 8.94 -5.25
CA ALA A 82 -8.68 7.69 -5.39
C ALA A 82 -8.11 6.58 -4.51
N ASP A 83 -6.83 6.30 -4.63
CA ASP A 83 -6.22 5.12 -4.02
C ASP A 83 -5.76 5.38 -2.58
N LEU A 84 -5.11 6.50 -2.32
CA LEU A 84 -4.54 6.78 -1.00
C LEU A 84 -5.59 7.41 -0.07
N ALA A 85 -6.21 8.51 -0.45
CA ALA A 85 -7.13 9.20 0.44
C ALA A 85 -8.46 8.45 0.59
N ASN A 86 -9.11 8.08 -0.53
CA ASN A 86 -10.46 7.51 -0.53
C ASN A 86 -10.50 6.00 -0.28
N ASN A 87 -9.42 5.24 -0.55
CA ASN A 87 -9.36 3.81 -0.26
C ASN A 87 -8.64 3.52 1.05
N LEU A 88 -7.31 3.62 1.08
CA LEU A 88 -6.51 3.23 2.26
C LEU A 88 -6.75 4.15 3.45
N GLY A 89 -6.73 5.47 3.23
CA GLY A 89 -6.97 6.46 4.28
C GLY A 89 -8.38 6.36 4.87
N ASN A 90 -9.39 6.15 4.00
CA ASN A 90 -10.77 5.96 4.43
C ASN A 90 -10.93 4.65 5.25
N LEU A 91 -10.31 3.54 4.81
CA LEU A 91 -10.36 2.27 5.54
C LEU A 91 -9.84 2.45 6.96
N LEU A 92 -8.64 3.00 7.14
CA LEU A 92 -8.06 3.24 8.47
C LEU A 92 -8.95 4.16 9.31
N SER A 93 -9.42 5.27 8.75
CA SER A 93 -10.25 6.24 9.47
C SER A 93 -11.57 5.64 9.93
N ARG A 94 -12.24 4.85 9.09
CA ARG A 94 -13.50 4.15 9.42
C ARG A 94 -13.29 3.13 10.54
N VAL A 95 -12.30 2.25 10.37
CA VAL A 95 -12.03 1.18 11.35
C VAL A 95 -11.69 1.79 12.71
N THR A 96 -10.73 2.71 12.78
CA THR A 96 -10.31 3.32 14.05
C THR A 96 -11.42 4.14 14.72
N THR A 97 -12.27 4.82 13.92
CA THR A 97 -13.42 5.57 14.45
C THR A 97 -14.47 4.63 15.06
N VAL A 98 -14.80 3.53 14.37
CA VAL A 98 -15.81 2.60 14.85
C VAL A 98 -15.30 1.78 16.04
N VAL A 99 -14.03 1.34 16.03
CA VAL A 99 -13.41 0.70 17.22
C VAL A 99 -13.44 1.63 18.41
N GLY A 100 -13.12 2.92 18.25
CA GLY A 100 -13.22 3.91 19.31
C GLY A 100 -14.62 4.03 19.91
N SER A 101 -15.66 4.05 19.07
CA SER A 101 -17.04 4.26 19.50
C SER A 101 -17.78 2.99 19.94
N LYS A 102 -17.43 1.81 19.41
CA LYS A 102 -18.15 0.55 19.64
C LYS A 102 -17.40 -0.44 20.52
N CYS A 103 -16.05 -0.42 20.50
CA CYS A 103 -15.19 -1.35 21.24
C CYS A 103 -14.34 -0.63 22.31
N GLY A 104 -14.67 0.61 22.66
CA GLY A 104 -13.94 1.38 23.70
C GLY A 104 -12.49 1.68 23.36
N GLY A 105 -12.11 1.69 22.07
CA GLY A 105 -10.74 1.93 21.62
C GLY A 105 -9.82 0.72 21.77
N VAL A 106 -10.37 -0.48 21.93
CA VAL A 106 -9.61 -1.73 22.07
C VAL A 106 -9.85 -2.61 20.84
N GLY A 107 -8.78 -3.09 20.25
CA GLY A 107 -8.81 -3.97 19.07
C GLY A 107 -9.31 -5.37 19.43
N THR A 108 -10.08 -5.96 18.52
CA THR A 108 -10.71 -7.28 18.65
C THR A 108 -10.02 -8.29 17.74
N ALA A 109 -10.07 -9.57 18.07
CA ALA A 109 -9.48 -10.64 17.26
C ALA A 109 -10.26 -10.85 15.95
N PRO A 110 -9.59 -11.20 14.85
CA PRO A 110 -10.25 -11.61 13.61
C PRO A 110 -10.92 -12.97 13.76
N ARG A 111 -11.96 -13.21 12.97
CA ARG A 111 -12.60 -14.54 12.89
C ARG A 111 -11.73 -15.51 12.09
N VAL A 112 -11.74 -16.79 12.51
CA VAL A 112 -11.09 -17.86 11.74
C VAL A 112 -11.78 -18.08 10.38
N ASP A 113 -13.11 -17.94 10.36
CA ASP A 113 -13.98 -18.12 9.18
C ASP A 113 -14.35 -16.79 8.49
N SER A 114 -13.51 -15.79 8.60
CA SER A 114 -13.72 -14.48 8.00
C SER A 114 -13.88 -14.57 6.47
N PRO A 115 -14.86 -13.86 5.88
CA PRO A 115 -14.99 -13.79 4.42
C PRO A 115 -13.82 -13.04 3.75
N LEU A 116 -13.02 -12.29 4.50
CA LEU A 116 -11.86 -11.58 3.99
C LEU A 116 -10.61 -12.48 3.87
N ALA A 117 -10.52 -13.54 4.68
CA ALA A 117 -9.37 -14.45 4.66
C ALA A 117 -9.10 -15.07 3.27
N PRO A 118 -10.09 -15.64 2.56
CA PRO A 118 -9.87 -16.19 1.22
C PRO A 118 -9.52 -15.12 0.18
N ILE A 119 -9.97 -13.87 0.37
CA ILE A 119 -9.61 -12.73 -0.50
C ILE A 119 -8.13 -12.43 -0.34
N VAL A 120 -7.66 -12.27 0.90
CA VAL A 120 -6.23 -12.04 1.20
C VAL A 120 -5.36 -13.16 0.61
N ALA A 121 -5.73 -14.43 0.84
CA ALA A 121 -4.98 -15.57 0.35
C ALA A 121 -4.92 -15.65 -1.19
N ARG A 122 -6.01 -15.27 -1.88
CA ARG A 122 -6.06 -15.21 -3.34
C ARG A 122 -5.16 -14.11 -3.88
N GLU A 123 -5.31 -12.90 -3.36
CA GLU A 123 -4.56 -11.74 -3.84
C GLU A 123 -3.07 -11.85 -3.51
N TYR A 124 -2.72 -12.43 -2.37
CA TYR A 124 -1.31 -12.62 -2.02
C TYR A 124 -0.55 -13.45 -3.06
N ARG A 125 -1.15 -14.48 -3.63
CA ARG A 125 -0.50 -15.24 -4.72
C ARG A 125 -0.15 -14.34 -5.90
N THR A 126 -1.09 -13.49 -6.32
CA THR A 126 -0.84 -12.51 -7.39
C THR A 126 0.25 -11.51 -6.97
N ILE A 127 0.22 -11.03 -5.73
CA ILE A 127 1.22 -10.08 -5.21
C ILE A 127 2.62 -10.71 -5.26
N ALA A 128 2.79 -11.91 -4.71
CA ALA A 128 4.07 -12.60 -4.67
C ALA A 128 4.64 -12.85 -6.08
N GLU A 129 3.83 -13.43 -6.97
CA GLU A 129 4.21 -13.67 -8.36
C GLU A 129 4.55 -12.39 -9.12
N SER A 130 3.86 -11.28 -8.82
CA SER A 130 4.12 -10.00 -9.48
C SER A 130 5.42 -9.37 -9.00
N TRP A 131 5.73 -9.41 -7.71
CA TRP A 131 7.03 -8.97 -7.20
C TRP A 131 8.19 -9.83 -7.73
N GLU A 132 8.02 -11.15 -7.84
CA GLU A 132 9.01 -12.06 -8.44
C GLU A 132 9.33 -11.70 -9.90
N ARG A 133 8.33 -11.24 -10.65
CA ARG A 133 8.46 -10.79 -12.05
C ARG A 133 8.89 -9.32 -12.19
N ILE A 134 9.05 -8.61 -11.06
CA ILE A 134 9.28 -7.16 -11.03
C ILE A 134 8.17 -6.40 -11.76
N SER A 135 6.92 -6.71 -11.41
CA SER A 135 5.71 -6.02 -11.85
C SER A 135 5.03 -5.31 -10.66
N PRO A 136 5.62 -4.22 -10.14
CA PRO A 136 5.08 -3.53 -8.97
C PRO A 136 3.66 -3.02 -9.18
N SER A 137 3.31 -2.59 -10.39
CA SER A 137 1.95 -2.15 -10.72
C SER A 137 0.91 -3.24 -10.45
N GLU A 138 1.12 -4.46 -10.94
CA GLU A 138 0.20 -5.58 -10.69
C GLU A 138 0.16 -6.01 -9.21
N ALA A 139 1.31 -5.97 -8.53
CA ALA A 139 1.38 -6.28 -7.10
C ALA A 139 0.58 -5.26 -6.27
N LEU A 140 0.69 -3.98 -6.59
CA LEU A 140 -0.06 -2.92 -5.94
C LEU A 140 -1.55 -2.99 -6.28
N ASP A 141 -1.92 -3.25 -7.53
CA ASP A 141 -3.33 -3.47 -7.91
C ASP A 141 -3.98 -4.58 -7.08
N ALA A 142 -3.27 -5.69 -6.86
CA ALA A 142 -3.75 -6.80 -6.04
C ALA A 142 -3.87 -6.39 -4.56
N THR A 143 -2.89 -5.64 -4.03
CA THR A 143 -2.95 -5.11 -2.67
C THR A 143 -4.14 -4.16 -2.50
N TRP A 144 -4.37 -3.25 -3.46
CA TRP A 144 -5.52 -2.33 -3.42
C TRP A 144 -6.86 -3.03 -3.64
N ARG A 145 -6.90 -4.22 -4.29
CA ARG A 145 -8.13 -5.04 -4.30
C ARG A 145 -8.50 -5.51 -2.90
N ILE A 146 -7.54 -5.95 -2.07
CA ILE A 146 -7.81 -6.30 -0.67
C ILE A 146 -8.45 -5.11 0.08
N ILE A 147 -7.89 -3.91 -0.09
CA ILE A 147 -8.40 -2.68 0.55
C ILE A 147 -9.84 -2.38 0.09
N ARG A 148 -10.10 -2.43 -1.22
CA ARG A 148 -11.44 -2.17 -1.79
C ARG A 148 -12.48 -3.18 -1.31
N GLU A 149 -12.15 -4.48 -1.32
CA GLU A 149 -13.03 -5.54 -0.82
C GLU A 149 -13.34 -5.37 0.67
N THR A 150 -12.36 -4.93 1.46
CA THR A 150 -12.58 -4.65 2.89
C THR A 150 -13.46 -3.42 3.10
N ASN A 151 -13.30 -2.36 2.31
CA ASN A 151 -14.21 -1.23 2.34
C ASN A 151 -15.64 -1.63 1.97
N ALA A 152 -15.82 -2.47 0.94
CA ALA A 152 -17.12 -3.00 0.53
C ALA A 152 -17.75 -3.90 1.62
N PHE A 153 -16.94 -4.75 2.26
CA PHE A 153 -17.36 -5.56 3.40
C PHE A 153 -17.89 -4.70 4.56
N LEU A 154 -17.17 -3.65 4.93
CA LEU A 154 -17.61 -2.72 5.98
C LEU A 154 -18.89 -1.96 5.58
N GLU A 155 -19.03 -1.60 4.29
CA GLU A 155 -20.24 -0.93 3.79
C GLU A 155 -21.47 -1.84 3.88
N GLN A 156 -21.32 -3.13 3.56
CA GLN A 156 -22.41 -4.11 3.65
C GLN A 156 -22.74 -4.45 5.11
N ALA A 157 -21.74 -4.55 5.97
CA ALA A 157 -21.92 -4.92 7.38
C ALA A 157 -22.42 -3.76 8.25
N GLU A 158 -22.22 -2.53 7.85
CA GLU A 158 -22.63 -1.29 8.53
C GLU A 158 -22.38 -1.29 10.05
N PRO A 159 -21.14 -1.61 10.53
CA PRO A 159 -20.88 -1.77 11.98
C PRO A 159 -21.14 -0.48 12.78
N TRP A 160 -21.13 0.68 12.13
CA TRP A 160 -21.49 1.96 12.77
C TRP A 160 -22.98 2.08 13.13
N LYS A 161 -23.87 1.34 12.43
CA LYS A 161 -25.32 1.30 12.69
C LYS A 161 -25.71 0.20 13.68
N THR A 162 -24.82 -0.78 13.92
CA THR A 162 -25.08 -1.93 14.77
C THR A 162 -24.70 -1.60 16.22
N ASP A 163 -25.45 -2.15 17.19
CA ASP A 163 -25.15 -1.99 18.60
C ASP A 163 -23.83 -2.70 18.96
N PRO A 164 -23.05 -2.17 19.95
CA PRO A 164 -21.85 -2.81 20.44
C PRO A 164 -22.11 -4.27 20.87
N GLY A 165 -21.18 -5.15 20.52
CA GLY A 165 -21.27 -6.56 20.90
C GLY A 165 -20.51 -7.48 19.95
N PRO A 166 -20.61 -8.82 20.14
CA PRO A 166 -19.78 -9.79 19.44
C PRO A 166 -19.80 -9.72 17.92
N VAL A 167 -20.92 -9.29 17.33
CA VAL A 167 -21.05 -9.14 15.87
C VAL A 167 -20.16 -7.99 15.36
N VAL A 168 -20.22 -6.84 16.03
CA VAL A 168 -19.39 -5.68 15.69
C VAL A 168 -17.93 -5.97 15.97
N ASP A 169 -17.62 -6.61 17.09
CA ASP A 169 -16.27 -7.01 17.46
C ASP A 169 -15.64 -7.91 16.38
N ALA A 170 -16.40 -8.87 15.88
CA ALA A 170 -15.96 -9.78 14.83
C ALA A 170 -15.68 -9.07 13.49
N ILE A 171 -16.57 -8.16 13.08
CA ILE A 171 -16.41 -7.36 11.85
C ILE A 171 -15.15 -6.47 11.95
N LEU A 172 -14.97 -5.82 13.08
CA LEU A 172 -13.84 -4.91 13.29
C LEU A 172 -12.52 -5.66 13.47
N GLY A 173 -12.54 -6.84 14.09
CA GLY A 173 -11.38 -7.73 14.17
C GLY A 173 -10.88 -8.16 12.79
N ASP A 174 -11.77 -8.54 11.91
CA ASP A 174 -11.44 -8.86 10.51
C ASP A 174 -10.82 -7.66 9.79
N ALA A 175 -11.38 -6.47 9.96
CA ALA A 175 -10.85 -5.26 9.33
C ALA A 175 -9.49 -4.82 9.91
N LEU A 176 -9.27 -5.00 11.21
CA LEU A 176 -7.97 -4.75 11.85
C LEU A 176 -6.90 -5.73 11.35
N GLU A 177 -7.26 -7.00 11.14
CA GLU A 177 -6.37 -7.98 10.55
C GLU A 177 -5.98 -7.60 9.13
N VAL A 178 -6.92 -7.15 8.31
CA VAL A 178 -6.59 -6.65 6.97
C VAL A 178 -5.67 -5.44 7.04
N LEU A 179 -5.89 -4.48 7.95
CA LEU A 179 -5.00 -3.35 8.13
C LEU A 179 -3.58 -3.78 8.52
N ARG A 180 -3.43 -4.80 9.38
CA ARG A 180 -2.13 -5.40 9.71
C ARG A 180 -1.45 -5.96 8.46
N ILE A 181 -2.16 -6.80 7.70
CA ILE A 181 -1.62 -7.44 6.48
C ILE A 181 -1.27 -6.39 5.41
N VAL A 182 -2.17 -5.45 5.15
CA VAL A 182 -1.94 -4.37 4.18
C VAL A 182 -0.76 -3.49 4.57
N SER A 183 -0.53 -3.24 5.88
CA SER A 183 0.63 -2.48 6.34
C SER A 183 1.96 -3.14 5.98
N ILE A 184 1.97 -4.45 5.75
CA ILE A 184 3.15 -5.20 5.28
C ILE A 184 3.20 -5.15 3.74
N LEU A 185 2.11 -5.51 3.07
CA LEU A 185 2.07 -5.66 1.61
C LEU A 185 2.21 -4.33 0.85
N ALA A 186 1.75 -3.22 1.43
CA ALA A 186 1.84 -1.89 0.84
C ALA A 186 3.13 -1.13 1.21
N SER A 187 3.92 -1.62 2.19
CA SER A 187 5.11 -0.93 2.68
C SER A 187 6.15 -0.57 1.60
N PRO A 188 6.34 -1.35 0.52
CA PRO A 188 7.25 -0.94 -0.53
C PRO A 188 6.82 0.36 -1.24
N ALA A 189 5.53 0.65 -1.29
CA ALA A 189 4.98 1.83 -1.97
C ALA A 189 4.70 2.99 -1.02
N VAL A 190 4.16 2.73 0.18
CA VAL A 190 3.71 3.75 1.13
C VAL A 190 4.23 3.46 2.55
N PRO A 191 5.57 3.49 2.74
CA PRO A 191 6.20 3.08 4.01
C PRO A 191 5.77 3.93 5.22
N GLU A 192 5.68 5.25 5.07
CA GLU A 192 5.29 6.14 6.17
C GLU A 192 3.84 5.90 6.61
N ALA A 193 2.94 5.71 5.66
CA ALA A 193 1.55 5.37 5.93
C ALA A 193 1.42 3.99 6.59
N CYS A 194 2.20 3.01 6.16
CA CYS A 194 2.19 1.67 6.77
C CYS A 194 2.68 1.71 8.22
N ALA A 195 3.73 2.45 8.52
CA ALA A 195 4.18 2.68 9.89
C ALA A 195 3.09 3.35 10.75
N GLU A 196 2.41 4.36 10.22
CA GLU A 196 1.32 5.05 10.91
C GLU A 196 0.09 4.15 11.09
N ILE A 197 -0.26 3.30 10.11
CA ILE A 197 -1.32 2.28 10.25
C ILE A 197 -0.99 1.37 11.43
N ARG A 198 0.22 0.78 11.46
CA ARG A 198 0.67 -0.11 12.54
C ARG A 198 0.57 0.57 13.89
N ARG A 199 1.07 1.79 14.01
CA ARG A 199 0.99 2.58 15.23
C ARG A 199 -0.46 2.78 15.70
N ARG A 200 -1.39 3.13 14.78
CA ARG A 200 -2.79 3.40 15.14
C ARG A 200 -3.57 2.16 15.54
N ILE A 201 -3.22 1.00 15.01
CA ILE A 201 -3.85 -0.27 15.42
C ILE A 201 -3.09 -0.97 16.57
N GLY A 202 -2.13 -0.27 17.20
CA GLY A 202 -1.42 -0.72 18.39
C GLY A 202 -0.31 -1.73 18.15
N LEU A 203 0.11 -1.96 16.91
CA LEU A 203 1.23 -2.85 16.58
C LEU A 203 2.57 -2.15 16.81
N THR A 204 3.53 -2.91 17.28
CA THR A 204 4.94 -2.52 17.42
C THR A 204 5.79 -3.17 16.35
N GLY A 205 7.00 -2.62 16.09
CA GLY A 205 7.91 -3.11 15.07
C GLY A 205 7.58 -2.57 13.66
N ASP A 206 8.58 -2.62 12.80
CA ASP A 206 8.50 -2.08 11.45
C ASP A 206 8.01 -3.15 10.46
N ALA A 207 7.27 -2.72 9.44
CA ALA A 207 6.80 -3.61 8.39
C ALA A 207 7.95 -4.26 7.58
N GLU A 208 9.11 -3.60 7.55
CA GLU A 208 10.32 -4.07 6.86
C GLU A 208 10.99 -5.28 7.56
N GLU A 209 10.70 -5.50 8.84
CA GLU A 209 11.20 -6.64 9.61
C GLU A 209 10.36 -7.90 9.41
N GLU A 210 9.17 -7.74 8.85
CA GLU A 210 8.22 -8.83 8.63
C GLU A 210 8.68 -9.75 7.49
N ARG A 211 8.47 -11.05 7.66
CA ARG A 211 8.85 -12.07 6.69
C ARG A 211 7.64 -12.66 6.00
N LEU A 212 7.67 -12.68 4.68
CA LEU A 212 6.65 -13.29 3.86
C LEU A 212 7.01 -14.76 3.55
N PRO A 213 6.03 -15.68 3.52
CA PRO A 213 4.59 -15.46 3.69
C PRO A 213 4.08 -15.47 5.14
N GLU A 214 4.89 -15.83 6.12
CA GLU A 214 4.46 -16.13 7.50
C GLU A 214 3.76 -14.95 8.17
N SER A 215 4.28 -13.73 7.96
CA SER A 215 3.73 -12.53 8.60
C SER A 215 2.38 -12.09 8.06
N ILE A 216 1.89 -12.68 6.97
CA ILE A 216 0.55 -12.36 6.42
C ILE A 216 -0.46 -13.50 6.59
N GLU A 217 -0.10 -14.54 7.32
CA GLU A 217 -1.07 -15.56 7.70
C GLU A 217 -2.24 -14.94 8.46
N TRP A 218 -3.45 -15.37 8.12
CA TRP A 218 -4.66 -14.85 8.72
C TRP A 218 -4.76 -15.22 10.21
N GLY A 219 -5.15 -14.26 11.04
CA GLY A 219 -5.28 -14.45 12.49
C GLY A 219 -4.13 -13.89 13.30
N GLY A 220 -3.21 -13.13 12.67
CA GLY A 220 -2.03 -12.56 13.32
C GLY A 220 -2.27 -11.29 14.12
N TYR A 221 -3.42 -10.61 13.97
CA TYR A 221 -3.72 -9.42 14.77
C TYR A 221 -4.11 -9.81 16.21
N PRO A 222 -3.33 -9.39 17.24
CA PRO A 222 -3.62 -9.73 18.62
C PRO A 222 -4.74 -8.84 19.16
N ALA A 223 -5.74 -9.47 19.80
CA ALA A 223 -6.79 -8.73 20.52
C ALA A 223 -6.23 -7.95 21.73
N GLY A 224 -6.93 -6.91 22.13
CA GLY A 224 -6.60 -6.14 23.34
C GLY A 224 -5.64 -4.98 23.12
N LEU A 225 -5.15 -4.77 21.90
CA LEU A 225 -4.30 -3.62 21.59
C LEU A 225 -5.08 -2.31 21.54
N PRO A 226 -4.46 -1.18 21.96
CA PRO A 226 -5.10 0.13 21.86
C PRO A 226 -5.19 0.55 20.38
N VAL A 227 -6.38 0.95 19.97
CA VAL A 227 -6.64 1.49 18.64
C VAL A 227 -6.93 2.97 18.76
N VAL A 228 -6.17 3.79 18.01
CA VAL A 228 -6.21 5.25 18.14
C VAL A 228 -6.64 5.89 16.83
N LYS A 229 -7.68 6.71 16.88
CA LYS A 229 -8.03 7.61 15.77
C LYS A 229 -6.97 8.72 15.67
N GLY A 230 -6.66 9.11 14.46
CA GLY A 230 -5.74 10.23 14.17
C GLY A 230 -6.26 11.11 13.04
N GLU A 231 -5.44 12.06 12.61
CA GLU A 231 -5.70 12.89 11.44
C GLU A 231 -5.81 12.01 10.18
N PRO A 232 -6.38 12.55 9.07
CA PRO A 232 -6.41 11.83 7.81
C PRO A 232 -5.03 11.32 7.42
N LEU A 233 -4.92 10.00 7.13
CA LEU A 233 -3.64 9.39 6.72
C LEU A 233 -3.10 10.05 5.45
N PHE A 234 -4.00 10.34 4.53
CA PHE A 234 -3.76 11.05 3.29
C PHE A 234 -4.80 12.17 3.16
N PRO A 235 -4.43 13.44 3.40
CA PRO A 235 -5.31 14.59 3.14
C PRO A 235 -5.67 14.65 1.66
N ARG A 236 -6.94 14.97 1.36
CA ARG A 236 -7.37 15.15 -0.02
C ARG A 236 -6.67 16.36 -0.66
N LEU A 237 -6.13 16.15 -1.82
CA LEU A 237 -5.57 17.21 -2.66
C LEU A 237 -6.68 17.87 -3.52
N LYS A 238 -6.53 19.16 -3.78
CA LYS A 238 -7.49 19.97 -4.54
C LYS A 238 -7.15 19.95 -6.03
#